data_7adc1774faff5a74d7b5bd68e7b701a5
#
_entry.id   7adc1774faff5a74d7b5bd68e7b701a5
#
_cell.length_a   1.000
_cell.length_b   1.000
_cell.length_c   1.000
_cell.angle_alpha   90.00
_cell.angle_beta   90.00
_cell.angle_gamma   90.00
#
_symmetry.space_group_name_H-M   'P 1'
#
loop_
_entity.id
_entity.type
_entity.pdbx_description
1 polymer ?
#
loop_
_entity_poly.entity_id
_entity_poly.type
_entity_poly.pdbx_seq_one_letter_code
_entity_poly.pdbx_strand_id
1 'polypeptide(L)'
;VTIAGNLTVSGTTTTVDSTTVSIADPVFEIGDDSADDNLDRGIKFKYNDGSAKVGFFGMDESNEKFVALHDATDTSSVFTGTAMNAVFGGLEATGLALSGSITSLDGAAPTAGQLMIGNGSNGDMELATLTAGEGLDVTNADGAITLSAEDATSTNKGIASFNSSEFTVSSGAVSITGIDGGSY
;
A
#
# COMPACT_ATOMS: atom_id res chain seq x y z
N VAL A 1 31.17 -8.78 39.38
CA VAL A 1 31.40 -10.23 39.21
C VAL A 1 31.80 -10.49 37.80
N THR A 2 32.96 -11.12 37.59
CA THR A 2 33.39 -11.58 36.25
C THR A 2 33.31 -13.10 36.21
N ILE A 3 32.60 -13.64 35.24
CA ILE A 3 32.51 -15.08 34.99
C ILE A 3 33.30 -15.37 33.72
N ALA A 4 34.42 -16.06 33.86
CA ALA A 4 35.31 -16.41 32.75
C ALA A 4 34.93 -17.80 32.17
N GLY A 5 33.72 -17.96 31.74
CA GLY A 5 33.20 -19.22 31.18
C GLY A 5 31.68 -19.16 31.01
N ASN A 6 31.06 -20.30 30.81
CA ASN A 6 29.62 -20.37 30.59
C ASN A 6 28.85 -20.14 31.89
N LEU A 7 27.79 -19.37 31.83
CA LEU A 7 26.80 -19.21 32.89
C LEU A 7 25.49 -19.86 32.45
N THR A 8 25.05 -20.88 33.18
CA THR A 8 23.73 -21.46 33.01
C THR A 8 22.88 -21.08 34.23
N VAL A 9 21.75 -20.43 33.97
CA VAL A 9 20.75 -20.10 34.99
C VAL A 9 19.51 -20.95 34.70
N SER A 10 19.24 -21.89 35.60
CA SER A 10 18.05 -22.76 35.50
C SER A 10 17.01 -22.27 36.52
N GLY A 11 15.86 -21.84 36.01
CA GLY A 11 14.78 -21.32 36.84
C GLY A 11 13.68 -20.69 36.01
N THR A 12 12.60 -20.28 36.66
CA THR A 12 11.44 -19.70 35.98
C THR A 12 11.61 -18.21 35.65
N THR A 13 12.53 -17.52 36.31
CA THR A 13 12.76 -16.09 36.10
C THR A 13 14.23 -15.71 36.34
N THR A 14 14.81 -15.01 35.38
CA THR A 14 16.09 -14.33 35.53
C THR A 14 15.87 -12.83 35.42
N THR A 15 16.25 -12.06 36.43
CA THR A 15 16.17 -10.59 36.44
C THR A 15 17.56 -10.00 36.29
N VAL A 16 17.73 -9.13 35.31
CA VAL A 16 18.91 -8.29 35.13
C VAL A 16 18.49 -6.84 35.41
N ASP A 17 18.94 -6.29 36.53
CA ASP A 17 18.69 -4.90 36.88
C ASP A 17 19.92 -4.07 36.50
N SER A 18 19.89 -3.56 35.29
CA SER A 18 20.98 -2.79 34.70
C SER A 18 20.41 -1.73 33.76
N THR A 19 21.06 -0.58 33.67
CA THR A 19 20.69 0.48 32.72
C THR A 19 21.01 0.11 31.28
N THR A 20 21.93 -0.83 31.08
CA THR A 20 22.32 -1.31 29.74
C THR A 20 22.68 -2.78 29.84
N VAL A 21 22.12 -3.59 28.93
CA VAL A 21 22.53 -4.96 28.67
C VAL A 21 23.17 -5.00 27.30
N SER A 22 24.45 -5.39 27.21
CA SER A 22 25.18 -5.54 25.96
C SER A 22 25.41 -7.03 25.67
N ILE A 23 24.98 -7.46 24.50
CA ILE A 23 25.16 -8.81 23.99
C ILE A 23 26.09 -8.73 22.79
N ALA A 24 27.23 -9.37 22.86
CA ALA A 24 28.23 -9.36 21.79
C ALA A 24 27.95 -10.40 20.68
N ASP A 25 27.04 -11.35 20.95
CA ASP A 25 26.66 -12.36 19.97
C ASP A 25 25.85 -11.71 18.83
N PRO A 26 26.13 -12.04 17.56
CA PRO A 26 25.36 -11.50 16.42
C PRO A 26 23.93 -12.05 16.32
N VAL A 27 23.61 -13.10 17.07
CA VAL A 27 22.29 -13.73 17.10
C VAL A 27 21.78 -13.80 18.53
N PHE A 28 20.54 -13.37 18.75
CA PHE A 28 19.83 -13.50 20.01
C PHE A 28 18.67 -14.49 19.79
N GLU A 29 18.77 -15.68 20.41
CA GLU A 29 17.77 -16.73 20.33
C GLU A 29 16.68 -16.53 21.39
N ILE A 30 15.42 -16.55 20.95
CA ILE A 30 14.23 -16.41 21.81
C ILE A 30 13.30 -17.59 21.54
N GLY A 31 12.92 -18.28 22.61
CA GLY A 31 11.93 -19.35 22.55
C GLY A 31 12.55 -20.74 22.58
N ASP A 32 11.69 -21.72 22.43
CA ASP A 32 11.98 -23.15 22.42
C ASP A 32 11.16 -23.76 21.25
N ASP A 33 11.75 -24.69 20.54
CA ASP A 33 11.17 -25.38 19.38
C ASP A 33 10.76 -26.84 19.68
N SER A 34 10.77 -27.22 20.97
CA SER A 34 10.51 -28.61 21.39
C SER A 34 9.08 -29.09 21.22
N ALA A 35 8.11 -28.15 21.12
CA ALA A 35 6.68 -28.47 20.94
C ALA A 35 5.94 -27.31 20.26
N ASP A 36 4.86 -27.64 19.56
CA ASP A 36 3.85 -26.68 19.12
C ASP A 36 3.01 -26.25 20.34
N ASP A 37 3.29 -25.04 20.85
CA ASP A 37 2.69 -24.52 22.07
C ASP A 37 1.78 -23.28 21.86
N ASN A 38 1.66 -22.81 20.61
CA ASN A 38 0.91 -21.61 20.22
C ASN A 38 1.31 -20.34 21.00
N LEU A 39 2.56 -20.24 21.45
CA LEU A 39 3.07 -19.07 22.16
C LEU A 39 3.79 -18.13 21.22
N ASP A 40 3.57 -16.84 21.39
CA ASP A 40 4.26 -15.82 20.61
C ASP A 40 5.73 -15.68 21.02
N ARG A 41 6.59 -15.40 20.05
CA ARG A 41 8.05 -15.25 20.24
C ARG A 41 8.45 -13.82 19.93
N GLY A 42 9.04 -13.11 20.90
CA GLY A 42 9.44 -11.74 20.67
C GLY A 42 9.83 -10.97 21.90
N ILE A 43 9.80 -9.67 21.77
CA ILE A 43 10.17 -8.70 22.79
C ILE A 43 8.93 -8.02 23.34
N LYS A 44 8.67 -8.20 24.64
CA LYS A 44 7.70 -7.41 25.40
C LYS A 44 8.40 -6.22 26.01
N PHE A 45 7.91 -5.03 25.76
CA PHE A 45 8.42 -3.81 26.34
C PHE A 45 7.32 -3.04 27.08
N LYS A 46 7.72 -2.27 28.07
CA LYS A 46 6.82 -1.41 28.83
C LYS A 46 7.09 0.05 28.49
N TYR A 47 6.04 0.83 28.39
CA TYR A 47 6.12 2.27 28.15
C TYR A 47 4.99 3.01 28.90
N ASN A 48 5.02 4.34 28.87
CA ASN A 48 4.02 5.18 29.51
C ASN A 48 3.71 6.38 28.60
N ASP A 49 2.45 6.53 28.25
CA ASP A 49 1.91 7.64 27.45
C ASP A 49 0.86 8.45 28.23
N GLY A 50 0.98 8.52 29.56
CA GLY A 50 0.02 9.01 30.53
C GLY A 50 -0.56 7.90 31.40
N SER A 51 -0.41 6.66 31.00
CA SER A 51 -0.72 5.44 31.75
C SER A 51 0.29 4.33 31.45
N ALA A 52 0.41 3.34 32.34
CA ALA A 52 1.30 2.20 32.12
C ALA A 52 0.78 1.31 30.99
N LYS A 53 1.61 1.05 30.02
CA LYS A 53 1.29 0.30 28.79
C LYS A 53 2.30 -0.81 28.54
N VAL A 54 1.87 -1.76 27.74
CA VAL A 54 2.70 -2.85 27.20
C VAL A 54 2.71 -2.78 25.67
N GLY A 55 3.86 -3.02 25.08
CA GLY A 55 4.00 -3.28 23.66
C GLY A 55 4.65 -4.64 23.43
N PHE A 56 4.47 -5.16 22.22
CA PHE A 56 5.06 -6.40 21.76
C PHE A 56 5.60 -6.24 20.33
N PHE A 57 6.73 -6.87 20.06
CA PHE A 57 7.32 -6.95 18.74
C PHE A 57 7.87 -8.35 18.52
N GLY A 58 7.31 -9.09 17.61
CA GLY A 58 7.70 -10.47 17.41
C GLY A 58 6.80 -11.25 16.46
N MET A 59 6.95 -12.57 16.50
CA MET A 59 6.16 -13.53 15.77
C MET A 59 4.87 -13.84 16.55
N ASP A 60 3.72 -13.57 15.94
CA ASP A 60 2.40 -14.05 16.36
C ASP A 60 2.24 -15.43 15.73
N GLU A 61 2.36 -16.44 16.53
CA GLU A 61 2.40 -17.83 16.09
C GLU A 61 1.04 -18.25 15.52
N SER A 62 -0.06 -17.87 16.16
CA SER A 62 -1.42 -18.23 15.75
C SER A 62 -1.81 -17.70 14.36
N ASN A 63 -1.20 -16.60 13.93
CA ASN A 63 -1.45 -15.94 12.64
C ASN A 63 -0.29 -16.10 11.65
N GLU A 64 0.83 -16.70 12.05
CA GLU A 64 2.05 -16.85 11.27
C GLU A 64 2.57 -15.50 10.74
N LYS A 65 2.47 -14.44 11.58
CA LYS A 65 2.84 -13.07 11.19
C LYS A 65 3.84 -12.45 12.13
N PHE A 66 4.71 -11.64 11.57
CA PHE A 66 5.54 -10.75 12.35
C PHE A 66 4.76 -9.47 12.66
N VAL A 67 4.57 -9.17 13.96
CA VAL A 67 3.70 -8.07 14.42
C VAL A 67 4.44 -7.09 15.32
N ALA A 68 3.99 -5.84 15.29
CA ALA A 68 4.33 -4.81 16.25
C ALA A 68 3.02 -4.27 16.86
N LEU A 69 2.86 -4.38 18.17
CA LEU A 69 1.62 -4.05 18.87
C LEU A 69 1.87 -2.98 19.95
N HIS A 70 0.96 -2.02 20.06
CA HIS A 70 0.81 -1.14 21.23
C HIS A 70 -0.50 -1.47 21.96
N ASP A 71 -0.62 -1.00 23.22
CA ASP A 71 -1.72 -1.36 24.10
C ASP A 71 -1.91 -2.88 24.19
N ALA A 72 -0.80 -3.60 24.22
CA ALA A 72 -0.83 -5.06 24.16
C ALA A 72 -1.27 -5.66 25.49
N THR A 73 -2.07 -6.72 25.39
CA THR A 73 -2.42 -7.63 26.49
C THR A 73 -1.64 -8.92 26.33
N ASP A 74 -0.96 -9.32 27.39
CA ASP A 74 -0.23 -10.58 27.47
C ASP A 74 -1.07 -11.61 28.24
N THR A 75 -1.48 -12.66 27.60
CA THR A 75 -2.19 -13.79 28.20
C THR A 75 -1.32 -15.03 28.08
N SER A 76 -0.44 -15.24 29.05
CA SER A 76 0.48 -16.40 29.07
C SER A 76 1.34 -16.51 27.80
N SER A 77 2.01 -15.42 27.43
CA SER A 77 2.83 -15.31 26.22
C SER A 77 2.09 -15.35 24.88
N VAL A 78 0.77 -15.16 24.91
CA VAL A 78 -0.04 -14.85 23.71
C VAL A 78 -0.41 -13.38 23.76
N PHE A 79 -0.03 -12.61 22.74
CA PHE A 79 -0.19 -11.16 22.72
C PHE A 79 -1.30 -10.73 21.77
N THR A 80 -2.19 -9.88 22.25
CA THR A 80 -3.19 -9.18 21.46
C THR A 80 -3.05 -7.68 21.68
N GLY A 81 -3.40 -6.87 20.72
CA GLY A 81 -3.28 -5.42 20.84
C GLY A 81 -3.57 -4.69 19.55
N THR A 82 -3.31 -3.39 19.52
CA THR A 82 -3.46 -2.56 18.33
C THR A 82 -2.15 -2.55 17.54
N ALA A 83 -2.23 -2.76 16.23
CA ALA A 83 -1.06 -2.69 15.36
C ALA A 83 -0.40 -1.30 15.42
N MET A 84 0.91 -1.26 15.51
CA MET A 84 1.70 -0.03 15.50
C MET A 84 1.91 0.46 14.07
N ASN A 85 1.96 1.78 13.91
CA ASN A 85 2.50 2.37 12.69
C ASN A 85 4.02 2.18 12.66
N ALA A 86 4.54 1.83 11.49
CA ALA A 86 5.98 1.70 11.26
C ALA A 86 6.46 2.80 10.32
N VAL A 87 7.62 3.37 10.60
CA VAL A 87 8.29 4.35 9.74
C VAL A 87 9.58 3.72 9.22
N PHE A 88 9.69 3.59 7.92
CA PHE A 88 10.88 3.06 7.24
C PHE A 88 11.46 4.14 6.34
N GLY A 89 12.77 4.22 6.23
CA GLY A 89 13.42 5.07 5.23
C GLY A 89 13.27 4.54 3.79
N GLY A 90 13.02 3.25 3.66
CA GLY A 90 12.70 2.56 2.41
C GLY A 90 12.19 1.16 2.73
N LEU A 91 11.34 0.62 1.90
CA LEU A 91 10.84 -0.74 1.99
C LEU A 91 11.16 -1.47 0.68
N GLU A 92 12.02 -2.48 0.76
CA GLU A 92 12.25 -3.41 -0.33
C GLU A 92 11.45 -4.69 -0.06
N ALA A 93 10.55 -5.04 -0.96
CA ALA A 93 9.71 -6.22 -0.84
C ALA A 93 9.55 -6.91 -2.21
N THR A 94 9.58 -8.23 -2.24
CA THR A 94 9.32 -9.02 -3.45
C THR A 94 7.87 -8.87 -3.93
N GLY A 95 6.96 -8.56 -3.02
CA GLY A 95 5.57 -8.24 -3.29
C GLY A 95 4.98 -7.42 -2.14
N LEU A 96 4.15 -6.44 -2.46
CA LEU A 96 3.44 -5.63 -1.48
C LEU A 96 1.94 -5.85 -1.61
N ALA A 97 1.35 -6.49 -0.61
CA ALA A 97 -0.10 -6.63 -0.48
C ALA A 97 -0.61 -5.62 0.56
N LEU A 98 -1.49 -4.72 0.14
CA LEU A 98 -2.13 -3.75 1.02
C LEU A 98 -3.56 -4.22 1.31
N SER A 99 -3.84 -4.53 2.58
CA SER A 99 -5.19 -4.90 3.04
C SER A 99 -6.08 -3.69 3.37
N GLY A 100 -5.50 -2.50 3.34
CA GLY A 100 -6.18 -1.22 3.57
C GLY A 100 -6.06 -0.27 2.38
N SER A 101 -6.57 0.94 2.55
CA SER A 101 -6.47 2.00 1.55
C SER A 101 -5.09 2.65 1.54
N ILE A 102 -4.62 3.08 0.38
CA ILE A 102 -3.53 4.04 0.28
C ILE A 102 -4.10 5.41 0.62
N THR A 103 -3.77 5.96 1.79
CA THR A 103 -4.31 7.24 2.26
C THR A 103 -3.50 8.45 1.79
N SER A 104 -2.25 8.22 1.38
CA SER A 104 -1.41 9.25 0.76
C SER A 104 -0.34 8.61 -0.10
N LEU A 105 0.07 9.33 -1.14
CA LEU A 105 1.23 9.03 -1.95
C LEU A 105 2.07 10.31 -2.03
N ASP A 106 3.36 10.21 -1.72
CA ASP A 106 4.28 11.36 -1.65
C ASP A 106 3.74 12.52 -0.79
N GLY A 107 3.11 12.16 0.36
CA GLY A 107 2.51 13.12 1.29
C GLY A 107 1.17 13.72 0.83
N ALA A 108 0.71 13.43 -0.37
CA ALA A 108 -0.58 13.91 -0.89
C ALA A 108 -1.69 12.88 -0.70
N ALA A 109 -2.83 13.30 -0.17
CA ALA A 109 -4.03 12.47 -0.12
C ALA A 109 -4.66 12.39 -1.53
N PRO A 110 -5.11 11.20 -1.97
CA PRO A 110 -5.82 11.06 -3.23
C PRO A 110 -7.10 11.90 -3.27
N THR A 111 -7.38 12.49 -4.42
CA THR A 111 -8.66 13.15 -4.71
C THR A 111 -9.40 12.44 -5.84
N ALA A 112 -10.65 12.84 -6.07
CA ALA A 112 -11.51 12.20 -7.06
C ALA A 112 -10.87 12.11 -8.45
N GLY A 113 -10.89 10.93 -9.05
CA GLY A 113 -10.45 10.69 -10.42
C GLY A 113 -8.94 10.77 -10.67
N GLN A 114 -8.13 10.73 -9.60
CA GLN A 114 -6.69 10.64 -9.77
C GLN A 114 -6.22 9.22 -10.07
N LEU A 115 -5.19 9.13 -10.88
CA LEU A 115 -4.42 7.92 -11.18
C LEU A 115 -2.99 8.08 -10.65
N MET A 116 -2.38 6.96 -10.31
CA MET A 116 -0.96 6.89 -9.99
C MET A 116 -0.16 6.85 -11.31
N ILE A 117 0.62 7.89 -11.58
CA ILE A 117 1.35 8.07 -12.84
C ILE A 117 2.83 8.24 -12.54
N GLY A 118 3.70 7.60 -13.33
CA GLY A 118 5.14 7.77 -13.19
C GLY A 118 5.56 9.17 -13.67
N ASN A 119 6.31 9.89 -12.83
CA ASN A 119 6.94 11.14 -13.18
C ASN A 119 8.40 10.90 -13.61
N GLY A 120 8.67 11.02 -14.90
CA GLY A 120 10.01 10.78 -15.45
C GLY A 120 11.06 11.84 -15.09
N SER A 121 10.65 12.97 -14.51
CA SER A 121 11.59 14.04 -14.13
C SER A 121 12.29 13.78 -12.79
N ASN A 122 11.62 13.13 -11.86
CA ASN A 122 12.15 12.80 -10.53
C ASN A 122 12.24 11.28 -10.27
N GLY A 123 11.64 10.46 -11.13
CA GLY A 123 11.62 9.00 -10.98
C GLY A 123 10.57 8.46 -9.99
N ASP A 124 9.68 9.31 -9.52
CA ASP A 124 8.65 8.97 -8.54
C ASP A 124 7.30 8.64 -9.19
N MET A 125 6.38 8.16 -8.38
CA MET A 125 4.98 8.02 -8.75
C MET A 125 4.18 9.18 -8.16
N GLU A 126 3.39 9.83 -8.99
CA GLU A 126 2.55 10.97 -8.61
C GLU A 126 1.05 10.67 -8.80
N LEU A 127 0.21 11.40 -8.08
CA LEU A 127 -1.22 11.40 -8.29
C LEU A 127 -1.61 12.49 -9.28
N ALA A 128 -2.17 12.12 -10.41
CA ALA A 128 -2.60 13.05 -11.44
C ALA A 128 -3.94 12.64 -12.05
N THR A 129 -4.70 13.61 -12.51
CA THR A 129 -5.95 13.40 -13.26
C THR A 129 -5.67 13.24 -14.75
N LEU A 130 -6.54 12.53 -15.44
CA LEU A 130 -6.53 12.56 -16.90
C LEU A 130 -6.97 13.94 -17.40
N THR A 131 -6.26 14.43 -18.42
CA THR A 131 -6.59 15.69 -19.11
C THR A 131 -7.07 15.38 -20.52
N ALA A 132 -8.19 15.93 -20.90
CA ALA A 132 -8.73 15.78 -22.23
C ALA A 132 -7.90 16.56 -23.26
N GLY A 133 -7.65 15.93 -24.41
CA GLY A 133 -7.24 16.59 -25.64
C GLY A 133 -8.47 16.93 -26.50
N GLU A 134 -8.25 17.62 -27.61
CA GLU A 134 -9.32 17.95 -28.57
C GLU A 134 -10.03 16.70 -29.08
N GLY A 135 -11.34 16.69 -29.05
CA GLY A 135 -12.20 15.57 -29.48
C GLY A 135 -12.54 14.55 -28.38
N LEU A 136 -12.07 14.78 -27.16
CA LEU A 136 -12.36 13.95 -25.99
C LEU A 136 -12.80 14.82 -24.82
N ASP A 137 -13.76 14.32 -24.05
CA ASP A 137 -14.11 14.80 -22.73
C ASP A 137 -13.65 13.81 -21.64
N VAL A 138 -13.12 14.33 -20.55
CA VAL A 138 -12.76 13.55 -19.37
C VAL A 138 -13.49 14.08 -18.15
N THR A 139 -14.27 13.23 -17.52
CA THR A 139 -14.88 13.53 -16.23
C THR A 139 -14.18 12.70 -15.15
N ASN A 140 -13.48 13.40 -14.24
CA ASN A 140 -12.84 12.82 -13.06
C ASN A 140 -13.82 12.87 -11.88
N ALA A 141 -14.22 11.74 -11.34
CA ALA A 141 -15.19 11.63 -10.27
C ALA A 141 -14.73 10.62 -9.20
N ASP A 142 -15.40 10.59 -8.05
CA ASP A 142 -15.14 9.63 -6.99
C ASP A 142 -15.32 8.19 -7.50
N GLY A 143 -14.21 7.43 -7.44
CA GLY A 143 -14.19 6.02 -7.87
C GLY A 143 -14.39 5.77 -9.35
N ALA A 144 -14.42 6.82 -10.20
CA ALA A 144 -14.66 6.70 -11.63
C ALA A 144 -13.93 7.75 -12.45
N ILE A 145 -13.48 7.36 -13.64
CA ILE A 145 -13.03 8.26 -14.70
C ILE A 145 -13.83 7.89 -15.95
N THR A 146 -14.58 8.86 -16.46
CA THR A 146 -15.34 8.68 -17.69
C THR A 146 -14.66 9.42 -18.84
N LEU A 147 -14.39 8.70 -19.92
CA LEU A 147 -13.92 9.26 -21.17
C LEU A 147 -15.08 9.22 -22.17
N SER A 148 -15.41 10.37 -22.70
CA SER A 148 -16.41 10.53 -23.76
C SER A 148 -15.73 11.14 -24.99
N ALA A 149 -16.22 10.79 -26.15
CA ALA A 149 -15.80 11.47 -27.35
C ALA A 149 -16.79 12.58 -27.67
N GLU A 150 -16.28 13.71 -28.12
CA GLU A 150 -17.10 14.84 -28.58
C GLU A 150 -17.62 14.58 -30.00
N ASP A 151 -18.78 15.13 -30.34
CA ASP A 151 -19.26 15.15 -31.74
C ASP A 151 -18.39 16.10 -32.57
N ALA A 152 -18.00 15.62 -33.76
CA ALA A 152 -17.27 16.46 -34.70
C ALA A 152 -18.12 17.62 -35.19
N THR A 153 -17.56 18.83 -35.22
CA THR A 153 -18.16 20.03 -35.75
C THR A 153 -17.26 20.63 -36.82
N SER A 154 -17.69 21.74 -37.46
CA SER A 154 -16.85 22.47 -38.43
C SER A 154 -15.60 23.11 -37.78
N THR A 155 -15.55 23.21 -36.45
CA THR A 155 -14.48 23.87 -35.71
C THR A 155 -13.73 22.96 -34.72
N ASN A 156 -14.37 21.86 -34.31
CA ASN A 156 -13.78 20.91 -33.35
C ASN A 156 -13.65 19.54 -34.01
N LYS A 157 -12.52 18.88 -33.71
CA LYS A 157 -12.36 17.44 -34.00
C LYS A 157 -13.22 16.64 -33.04
N GLY A 158 -13.71 15.50 -33.50
CA GLY A 158 -14.54 14.61 -32.69
C GLY A 158 -14.92 13.35 -33.44
N ILE A 159 -15.86 12.57 -32.90
CA ILE A 159 -16.46 11.44 -33.56
C ILE A 159 -17.62 11.93 -34.46
N ALA A 160 -17.70 11.37 -35.65
CA ALA A 160 -18.80 11.63 -36.55
C ALA A 160 -19.47 10.33 -36.98
N SER A 161 -20.80 10.35 -37.13
CA SER A 161 -21.57 9.34 -37.85
C SER A 161 -21.89 9.83 -39.27
N PHE A 162 -21.87 8.93 -40.19
CA PHE A 162 -22.14 9.25 -41.61
C PHE A 162 -23.48 8.66 -42.05
N ASN A 163 -24.27 9.44 -42.73
CA ASN A 163 -25.54 9.00 -43.28
C ASN A 163 -25.30 7.94 -44.35
N SER A 164 -25.86 6.74 -44.16
CA SER A 164 -25.66 5.59 -45.07
C SER A 164 -26.27 5.77 -46.47
N SER A 165 -27.16 6.74 -46.68
CA SER A 165 -27.69 7.08 -48.00
C SER A 165 -26.70 7.87 -48.86
N GLU A 166 -25.74 8.55 -48.24
CA GLU A 166 -24.79 9.44 -48.90
C GLU A 166 -23.35 8.91 -48.81
N PHE A 167 -23.05 8.16 -47.77
CA PHE A 167 -21.70 7.65 -47.49
C PHE A 167 -21.67 6.15 -47.26
N THR A 168 -20.63 5.51 -47.75
CA THR A 168 -20.27 4.15 -47.37
C THR A 168 -19.05 4.19 -46.48
N VAL A 169 -19.11 3.56 -45.30
CA VAL A 169 -17.98 3.39 -44.41
C VAL A 169 -17.59 1.91 -44.38
N SER A 170 -16.37 1.61 -44.78
CA SER A 170 -15.82 0.27 -44.75
C SER A 170 -14.42 0.25 -44.20
N SER A 171 -14.21 -0.49 -43.09
CA SER A 171 -12.91 -0.59 -42.38
C SER A 171 -12.26 0.78 -42.11
N GLY A 172 -13.08 1.77 -41.73
CA GLY A 172 -12.61 3.13 -41.43
C GLY A 172 -12.43 4.03 -42.65
N ALA A 173 -12.54 3.51 -43.87
CA ALA A 173 -12.55 4.33 -45.07
C ALA A 173 -13.96 4.83 -45.37
N VAL A 174 -14.09 6.12 -45.57
CA VAL A 174 -15.35 6.79 -45.94
C VAL A 174 -15.32 7.14 -47.42
N SER A 175 -16.33 6.67 -48.17
CA SER A 175 -16.51 7.02 -49.57
C SER A 175 -17.92 7.56 -49.79
N ILE A 176 -18.04 8.48 -50.73
CA ILE A 176 -19.34 9.05 -51.15
C ILE A 176 -20.01 8.05 -52.09
N THR A 177 -21.25 7.67 -51.78
CA THR A 177 -22.03 6.75 -52.60
C THR A 177 -22.81 7.45 -53.72
N GLY A 178 -23.13 8.71 -53.54
CA GLY A 178 -23.79 9.56 -54.51
C GLY A 178 -23.60 11.02 -54.18
N ILE A 179 -23.32 11.82 -55.19
CA ILE A 179 -23.35 13.29 -55.07
C ILE A 179 -24.62 13.73 -55.79
N ASP A 180 -25.63 14.16 -54.98
CA ASP A 180 -26.78 14.83 -55.58
C ASP A 180 -26.33 16.24 -55.98
N GLY A 181 -26.27 16.45 -57.25
CA GLY A 181 -25.78 17.72 -57.83
C GLY A 181 -26.71 18.91 -57.65
N GLY A 182 -27.63 18.91 -56.67
CA GLY A 182 -28.53 20.01 -56.32
C GLY A 182 -29.11 20.73 -57.55
N SER A 183 -30.40 20.67 -57.77
CA SER A 183 -31.02 21.53 -58.77
C SER A 183 -30.91 23.00 -58.36
N TYR A 184 -30.28 23.79 -59.18
CA TYR A 184 -30.23 25.24 -59.03
C TYR A 184 -31.54 25.84 -59.58
#